data_5724d2e1e3394e952c8c6c8d0a6240e5
#
_entry.id   5724d2e1e3394e952c8c6c8d0a6240e5
#
_cell.length_a   1.000
_cell.length_b   1.000
_cell.length_c   1.000
_cell.angle_alpha   90.00
_cell.angle_beta   90.00
_cell.angle_gamma   90.00
#
_symmetry.space_group_name_H-M   'P 1'
#
loop_
_entity.id
_entity.type
_entity.pdbx_description
1 polymer ?
#
loop_
_entity_poly.entity_id
_entity_poly.type
_entity_poly.pdbx_seq_one_letter_code
_entity_poly.pdbx_strand_id
1 'polypeptide(L)'
;LSEWMSKFGYGDYTGVDLAEERSGNMPTREWKLKRFKKPWYQGDTIPVGIGQGYWTATPIQMNKALMILINDGVVKVPHLLQSTLEDGKQVPWVQPHEPPVGDIHSGYWEIAKDGMYGVANRGNGTAHKYFASAPYKIAAKSGTAQVFGLKANETYNAHRISERLRDHKLMTAFAPYNNPQVAVAMILENGGAGPAVGTIMRQILDHIMLGDNN
;
A
#
# COMPACT_ATOMS: atom_id res chain seq x y z
N LEU A 1 -16.05 6.77 2.27
CA LEU A 1 -14.71 6.15 2.31
C LEU A 1 -14.65 4.92 1.41
N SER A 2 -15.48 3.90 1.67
CA SER A 2 -15.47 2.65 0.89
C SER A 2 -15.63 2.85 -0.61
N GLU A 3 -16.54 3.72 -1.03
CA GLU A 3 -16.73 4.06 -2.45
C GLU A 3 -15.44 4.54 -3.13
N TRP A 4 -14.70 5.45 -2.48
CA TRP A 4 -13.42 5.93 -3.03
C TRP A 4 -12.33 4.87 -2.99
N MET A 5 -12.21 4.16 -1.87
CA MET A 5 -11.16 3.16 -1.71
C MET A 5 -11.34 1.97 -2.65
N SER A 6 -12.58 1.60 -2.99
CA SER A 6 -12.84 0.57 -4.01
C SER A 6 -12.33 1.00 -5.39
N LYS A 7 -12.39 2.29 -5.74
CA LYS A 7 -11.81 2.80 -7.00
C LYS A 7 -10.29 2.65 -7.04
N PHE A 8 -9.62 2.65 -5.89
CA PHE A 8 -8.19 2.36 -5.76
C PHE A 8 -7.85 0.85 -5.76
N GLY A 9 -8.85 -0.01 -5.93
CA GLY A 9 -8.67 -1.46 -6.04
C GLY A 9 -8.79 -2.23 -4.72
N TYR A 10 -9.19 -1.58 -3.62
CA TYR A 10 -9.41 -2.29 -2.36
C TYR A 10 -10.75 -3.02 -2.33
N GLY A 11 -10.73 -4.26 -1.81
CA GLY A 11 -11.92 -5.10 -1.65
C GLY A 11 -12.29 -5.89 -2.88
N ASP A 12 -11.48 -5.85 -3.93
CA ASP A 12 -11.64 -6.61 -5.17
C ASP A 12 -10.28 -7.15 -5.66
N TYR A 13 -10.30 -7.99 -6.66
CA TYR A 13 -9.10 -8.49 -7.33
C TYR A 13 -8.40 -7.36 -8.09
N THR A 14 -7.07 -7.36 -8.08
CA THR A 14 -6.29 -6.36 -8.82
C THR A 14 -6.23 -6.63 -10.31
N GLY A 15 -6.55 -7.87 -10.70
CA GLY A 15 -6.45 -8.36 -12.07
C GLY A 15 -5.05 -8.87 -12.44
N VAL A 16 -4.16 -9.04 -11.45
CA VAL A 16 -2.87 -9.67 -11.69
C VAL A 16 -3.06 -11.11 -12.19
N ASP A 17 -2.23 -11.52 -13.11
CA ASP A 17 -2.24 -12.84 -13.75
C ASP A 17 -1.68 -13.95 -12.82
N LEU A 18 -2.12 -13.95 -11.56
CA LEU A 18 -1.83 -14.96 -10.55
C LEU A 18 -3.11 -15.64 -10.08
N ALA A 19 -3.14 -16.97 -10.14
CA ALA A 19 -4.34 -17.76 -9.81
C ALA A 19 -4.75 -17.68 -8.33
N GLU A 20 -3.85 -17.32 -7.42
CA GLU A 20 -4.04 -17.38 -5.97
C GLU A 20 -4.29 -16.00 -5.37
N GLU A 21 -4.64 -15.01 -6.18
CA GLU A 21 -4.90 -13.66 -5.71
C GLU A 21 -6.04 -13.64 -4.68
N ARG A 22 -5.93 -12.75 -3.70
CA ARG A 22 -6.96 -12.50 -2.69
C ARG A 22 -7.49 -11.08 -2.82
N SER A 23 -8.80 -10.92 -2.69
CA SER A 23 -9.50 -9.63 -2.80
C SER A 23 -9.40 -8.76 -1.54
N GLY A 24 -8.85 -9.28 -0.45
CA GLY A 24 -8.93 -8.58 0.83
C GLY A 24 -10.39 -8.37 1.28
N ASN A 25 -10.63 -7.37 2.11
CA ASN A 25 -11.95 -6.98 2.56
C ASN A 25 -12.06 -5.45 2.71
N MET A 26 -12.95 -4.85 1.93
CA MET A 26 -13.38 -3.46 2.11
C MET A 26 -14.71 -3.48 2.90
N PRO A 27 -14.71 -3.11 4.20
CA PRO A 27 -15.92 -3.17 5.00
C PRO A 27 -16.93 -2.10 4.58
N THR A 28 -18.14 -2.53 4.27
CA THR A 28 -19.29 -1.69 3.99
C THR A 28 -20.42 -1.99 4.95
N ARG A 29 -21.48 -1.15 4.95
CA ARG A 29 -22.70 -1.40 5.72
C ARG A 29 -23.36 -2.74 5.33
N GLU A 30 -23.44 -3.00 4.02
CA GLU A 30 -24.02 -4.20 3.46
C GLU A 30 -23.17 -5.44 3.82
N TRP A 31 -21.85 -5.32 3.72
CA TRP A 31 -20.92 -6.38 4.12
C TRP A 31 -21.11 -6.76 5.59
N LYS A 32 -21.17 -5.79 6.50
CA LYS A 32 -21.37 -6.05 7.93
C LYS A 32 -22.72 -6.68 8.22
N LEU A 33 -23.79 -6.18 7.59
CA LEU A 33 -25.13 -6.75 7.74
C LEU A 33 -25.18 -8.21 7.22
N LYS A 34 -24.57 -8.47 6.08
CA LYS A 34 -24.52 -9.82 5.51
C LYS A 34 -23.72 -10.79 6.39
N ARG A 35 -22.56 -10.35 6.88
CA ARG A 35 -21.60 -11.18 7.62
C ARG A 35 -22.01 -11.43 9.07
N PHE A 36 -22.49 -10.40 9.78
CA PHE A 36 -22.73 -10.44 11.21
C PHE A 36 -24.21 -10.33 11.60
N LYS A 37 -25.10 -10.08 10.63
CA LYS A 37 -26.53 -9.81 10.87
C LYS A 37 -26.77 -8.62 11.82
N LYS A 38 -25.86 -7.66 11.82
CA LYS A 38 -25.87 -6.46 12.64
C LYS A 38 -25.70 -5.22 11.77
N PRO A 39 -26.39 -4.12 12.08
CA PRO A 39 -26.20 -2.88 11.34
C PRO A 39 -24.80 -2.28 11.58
N TRP A 40 -24.44 -1.33 10.74
CA TRP A 40 -23.25 -0.51 10.94
C TRP A 40 -23.48 0.49 12.06
N TYR A 41 -22.64 0.46 13.07
CA TYR A 41 -22.67 1.42 14.17
C TYR A 41 -21.65 2.55 13.93
N GLN A 42 -21.87 3.71 14.55
CA GLN A 42 -20.94 4.84 14.46
C GLN A 42 -19.52 4.45 14.90
N GLY A 43 -19.40 3.63 15.93
CA GLY A 43 -18.12 3.11 16.43
C GLY A 43 -17.35 2.24 15.43
N ASP A 44 -18.01 1.65 14.42
CA ASP A 44 -17.31 0.89 13.36
C ASP A 44 -16.54 1.81 12.39
N THR A 45 -17.01 3.05 12.24
CA THR A 45 -16.41 4.00 11.30
C THR A 45 -15.03 4.45 11.74
N ILE A 46 -14.79 4.59 13.04
CA ILE A 46 -13.53 5.12 13.59
C ILE A 46 -12.35 4.22 13.22
N PRO A 47 -12.32 2.91 13.56
CA PRO A 47 -11.20 2.06 13.17
C PRO A 47 -11.08 1.89 11.66
N VAL A 48 -12.19 1.78 10.92
CA VAL A 48 -12.15 1.68 9.46
C VAL A 48 -11.61 2.96 8.82
N GLY A 49 -11.90 4.12 9.39
CA GLY A 49 -11.39 5.41 8.91
C GLY A 49 -9.88 5.56 8.96
N ILE A 50 -9.20 4.80 9.80
CA ILE A 50 -7.74 4.77 9.93
C ILE A 50 -7.11 3.49 9.35
N GLY A 51 -7.87 2.72 8.54
CA GLY A 51 -7.37 1.50 7.90
C GLY A 51 -7.26 0.30 8.84
N GLN A 52 -8.02 0.28 9.92
CA GLN A 52 -8.05 -0.78 10.94
C GLN A 52 -9.42 -1.48 11.00
N GLY A 53 -9.64 -2.29 12.01
CA GLY A 53 -10.92 -3.00 12.24
C GLY A 53 -11.13 -4.13 11.24
N TYR A 54 -12.23 -4.07 10.49
CA TYR A 54 -12.58 -5.12 9.51
C TYR A 54 -11.85 -5.00 8.17
N TRP A 55 -11.03 -3.96 8.00
CA TRP A 55 -10.27 -3.75 6.77
C TRP A 55 -9.14 -4.75 6.64
N THR A 56 -9.06 -5.42 5.49
CA THR A 56 -7.89 -6.22 5.10
C THR A 56 -7.52 -5.92 3.65
N ALA A 57 -6.24 -5.78 3.38
CA ALA A 57 -5.70 -5.52 2.06
C ALA A 57 -4.49 -6.41 1.80
N THR A 58 -4.28 -6.76 0.55
CA THR A 58 -3.07 -7.47 0.12
C THR A 58 -1.96 -6.49 -0.26
N PRO A 59 -0.68 -6.87 -0.21
CA PRO A 59 0.41 -6.03 -0.68
C PRO A 59 0.23 -5.58 -2.13
N ILE A 60 -0.29 -6.44 -2.99
CA ILE A 60 -0.52 -6.10 -4.40
C ILE A 60 -1.63 -5.04 -4.57
N GLN A 61 -2.69 -5.07 -3.74
CA GLN A 61 -3.70 -4.00 -3.71
C GLN A 61 -3.09 -2.68 -3.24
N MET A 62 -2.24 -2.70 -2.21
CA MET A 62 -1.54 -1.50 -1.75
C MET A 62 -0.65 -0.92 -2.85
N ASN A 63 0.04 -1.77 -3.59
CA ASN A 63 0.90 -1.34 -4.69
C ASN A 63 0.09 -0.80 -5.87
N LYS A 64 -1.03 -1.44 -6.24
CA LYS A 64 -1.95 -0.93 -7.27
C LYS A 64 -2.48 0.45 -6.89
N ALA A 65 -2.93 0.64 -5.63
CA ALA A 65 -3.38 1.94 -5.15
C ALA A 65 -2.28 3.01 -5.20
N LEU A 66 -1.04 2.65 -4.85
CA LEU A 66 0.12 3.54 -4.98
C LEU A 66 0.39 3.90 -6.43
N MET A 67 0.32 2.94 -7.35
CA MET A 67 0.50 3.17 -8.79
C MET A 67 -0.57 4.10 -9.35
N ILE A 68 -1.84 3.98 -8.93
CA ILE A 68 -2.92 4.91 -9.31
C ILE A 68 -2.58 6.33 -8.84
N LEU A 69 -2.11 6.50 -7.61
CA LEU A 69 -1.67 7.78 -7.08
C LEU A 69 -0.53 8.39 -7.90
N ILE A 70 0.50 7.60 -8.19
CA ILE A 70 1.69 8.06 -8.94
C ILE A 70 1.33 8.48 -10.36
N ASN A 71 0.35 7.81 -10.98
CA ASN A 71 -0.11 8.06 -12.34
C ASN A 71 -1.34 8.98 -12.40
N ASP A 72 -1.54 9.85 -11.41
CA ASP A 72 -2.58 10.87 -11.36
C ASP A 72 -4.00 10.34 -11.60
N GLY A 73 -4.28 9.17 -11.04
CA GLY A 73 -5.58 8.50 -11.15
C GLY A 73 -5.68 7.51 -12.31
N VAL A 74 -4.70 7.44 -13.19
CA VAL A 74 -4.70 6.45 -14.27
C VAL A 74 -4.50 5.04 -13.70
N VAL A 75 -5.44 4.15 -13.99
CA VAL A 75 -5.41 2.77 -13.49
C VAL A 75 -4.56 1.90 -14.39
N LYS A 76 -3.61 1.19 -13.78
CA LYS A 76 -2.81 0.15 -14.43
C LYS A 76 -3.09 -1.19 -13.78
N VAL A 77 -3.33 -2.22 -14.57
CA VAL A 77 -3.48 -3.60 -14.08
C VAL A 77 -2.08 -4.21 -13.91
N PRO A 78 -1.72 -4.68 -12.72
CA PRO A 78 -0.45 -5.36 -12.51
C PRO A 78 -0.44 -6.69 -13.29
N HIS A 79 0.69 -7.07 -13.87
CA HIS A 79 0.85 -8.31 -14.59
C HIS A 79 2.31 -8.82 -14.53
N LEU A 80 2.48 -10.11 -14.67
CA LEU A 80 3.79 -10.78 -14.79
C LEU A 80 4.07 -11.17 -16.25
N LEU A 81 3.00 -11.49 -17.01
CA LEU A 81 3.12 -11.87 -18.40
C LEU A 81 3.62 -10.70 -19.25
N GLN A 82 4.75 -10.87 -19.90
CA GLN A 82 5.28 -9.88 -20.81
C GLN A 82 4.74 -10.07 -22.24
N SER A 83 4.68 -11.32 -22.71
CA SER A 83 4.21 -11.67 -24.04
C SER A 83 3.91 -13.16 -24.14
N THR A 84 3.13 -13.54 -25.15
CA THR A 84 2.89 -14.92 -25.57
C THR A 84 3.58 -15.21 -26.90
N LEU A 85 3.76 -16.47 -27.24
CA LEU A 85 4.23 -16.90 -28.55
C LEU A 85 3.05 -17.55 -29.29
N GLU A 86 2.57 -16.91 -30.36
CA GLU A 86 1.47 -17.38 -31.19
C GLU A 86 1.94 -17.57 -32.62
N ASP A 87 1.83 -18.78 -33.15
CA ASP A 87 2.31 -19.14 -34.51
C ASP A 87 3.76 -18.71 -34.79
N GLY A 88 4.64 -18.81 -33.77
CA GLY A 88 6.03 -18.40 -33.86
C GLY A 88 6.29 -16.89 -33.80
N LYS A 89 5.25 -16.08 -33.55
CA LYS A 89 5.36 -14.63 -33.38
C LYS A 89 5.13 -14.25 -31.91
N GLN A 90 5.97 -13.35 -31.44
CA GLN A 90 5.82 -12.77 -30.11
C GLN A 90 4.66 -11.78 -30.10
N VAL A 91 3.64 -12.03 -29.27
CA VAL A 91 2.50 -11.16 -29.06
C VAL A 91 2.64 -10.53 -27.66
N PRO A 92 2.90 -9.22 -27.56
CA PRO A 92 3.08 -8.56 -26.28
C PRO A 92 1.77 -8.51 -25.51
N TRP A 93 1.86 -8.57 -24.17
CA TRP A 93 0.73 -8.30 -23.31
C TRP A 93 0.21 -6.88 -23.52
N VAL A 94 -1.11 -6.72 -23.54
CA VAL A 94 -1.77 -5.42 -23.76
C VAL A 94 -2.46 -5.00 -22.47
N GLN A 95 -2.14 -3.77 -22.00
CA GLN A 95 -2.78 -3.18 -20.83
C GLN A 95 -4.30 -3.04 -21.05
N PRO A 96 -5.15 -3.64 -20.21
CA PRO A 96 -6.59 -3.39 -20.25
C PRO A 96 -6.91 -1.93 -20.03
N HIS A 97 -7.94 -1.43 -20.70
CA HIS A 97 -8.42 -0.08 -20.46
C HIS A 97 -9.32 -0.07 -19.23
N GLU A 98 -8.90 0.68 -18.21
CA GLU A 98 -9.66 0.91 -16.99
C GLU A 98 -10.02 2.41 -16.89
N PRO A 99 -11.22 2.74 -16.42
CA PRO A 99 -11.57 4.15 -16.20
C PRO A 99 -10.67 4.74 -15.10
N PRO A 100 -10.26 6.01 -15.23
CA PRO A 100 -9.41 6.65 -14.23
C PRO A 100 -10.19 6.90 -12.93
N VAL A 101 -9.44 7.00 -11.85
CA VAL A 101 -9.96 7.38 -10.52
C VAL A 101 -10.02 8.89 -10.43
N GLY A 102 -11.22 9.46 -10.50
CA GLY A 102 -11.41 10.90 -10.40
C GLY A 102 -10.91 11.68 -11.61
N ASP A 103 -10.60 12.96 -11.38
CA ASP A 103 -10.05 13.84 -12.40
C ASP A 103 -8.53 13.74 -12.45
N ILE A 104 -7.99 13.22 -13.55
CA ILE A 104 -6.54 13.04 -13.78
C ILE A 104 -5.77 14.37 -13.85
N HIS A 105 -6.46 15.50 -14.07
CA HIS A 105 -5.86 16.84 -14.10
C HIS A 105 -5.97 17.57 -12.75
N SER A 106 -6.49 16.90 -11.74
CA SER A 106 -6.64 17.48 -10.40
C SER A 106 -5.28 17.73 -9.74
N GLY A 107 -5.06 18.93 -9.21
CA GLY A 107 -3.88 19.24 -8.38
C GLY A 107 -3.79 18.46 -7.06
N TYR A 108 -4.84 17.74 -6.67
CA TYR A 108 -4.82 16.92 -5.45
C TYR A 108 -3.86 15.74 -5.53
N TRP A 109 -3.57 15.25 -6.73
CA TRP A 109 -2.56 14.18 -6.91
C TRP A 109 -1.18 14.65 -6.48
N GLU A 110 -0.78 15.84 -6.91
CA GLU A 110 0.49 16.45 -6.51
C GLU A 110 0.56 16.72 -5.00
N ILE A 111 -0.53 17.18 -4.39
CA ILE A 111 -0.60 17.40 -2.93
C ILE A 111 -0.37 16.08 -2.19
N ALA A 112 -0.97 14.99 -2.64
CA ALA A 112 -0.81 13.69 -2.02
C ALA A 112 0.62 13.13 -2.20
N LYS A 113 1.18 13.24 -3.41
CA LYS A 113 2.59 12.85 -3.70
C LYS A 113 3.58 13.69 -2.88
N ASP A 114 3.38 15.01 -2.76
CA ASP A 114 4.21 15.89 -1.93
C ASP A 114 4.12 15.55 -0.43
N GLY A 115 2.95 15.13 0.04
CA GLY A 115 2.80 14.58 1.38
C GLY A 115 3.68 13.35 1.62
N MET A 116 3.72 12.43 0.68
CA MET A 116 4.59 11.25 0.73
C MET A 116 6.08 11.63 0.60
N TYR A 117 6.40 12.63 -0.23
CA TYR A 117 7.76 13.18 -0.31
C TYR A 117 8.20 13.73 1.05
N GLY A 118 7.32 14.46 1.72
CA GLY A 118 7.59 15.02 3.05
C GLY A 118 7.93 13.96 4.10
N VAL A 119 7.25 12.81 4.05
CA VAL A 119 7.52 11.68 4.97
C VAL A 119 8.96 11.18 4.86
N ALA A 120 9.54 11.17 3.67
CA ALA A 120 10.90 10.67 3.42
C ALA A 120 11.98 11.76 3.51
N ASN A 121 11.68 13.00 3.10
CA ASN A 121 12.73 14.01 2.87
C ASN A 121 12.69 15.20 3.84
N ARG A 122 11.54 15.52 4.47
CA ARG A 122 11.47 16.62 5.44
C ARG A 122 11.92 16.15 6.81
N GLY A 123 12.63 17.01 7.58
CA GLY A 123 13.23 16.66 8.87
C GLY A 123 12.24 16.14 9.93
N ASN A 124 10.95 16.51 9.84
CA ASN A 124 9.87 16.01 10.68
C ASN A 124 9.16 14.77 10.08
N GLY A 125 9.61 14.27 8.94
CA GLY A 125 9.02 13.10 8.29
C GLY A 125 9.31 11.81 9.06
N THR A 126 8.29 10.96 9.21
CA THR A 126 8.39 9.72 10.00
C THR A 126 9.41 8.72 9.45
N ALA A 127 9.75 8.79 8.16
CA ALA A 127 10.72 7.94 7.49
C ALA A 127 12.03 8.67 7.11
N HIS A 128 12.16 9.96 7.43
CA HIS A 128 13.31 10.79 7.07
C HIS A 128 14.66 10.14 7.46
N LYS A 129 14.76 9.61 8.66
CA LYS A 129 16.00 8.97 9.16
C LYS A 129 16.50 7.80 8.31
N TYR A 130 15.64 7.16 7.52
CA TYR A 130 16.02 6.05 6.64
C TYR A 130 16.41 6.52 5.24
N PHE A 131 15.82 7.62 4.77
CA PHE A 131 15.89 8.05 3.38
C PHE A 131 16.70 9.31 3.13
N ALA A 132 17.01 10.11 4.16
CA ALA A 132 17.70 11.38 4.01
C ALA A 132 19.05 11.29 3.28
N SER A 133 19.77 10.17 3.45
CA SER A 133 21.07 9.92 2.81
C SER A 133 20.99 9.27 1.43
N ALA A 134 19.78 9.03 0.89
CA ALA A 134 19.64 8.45 -0.43
C ALA A 134 20.15 9.40 -1.53
N PRO A 135 20.90 8.93 -2.52
CA PRO A 135 21.38 9.76 -3.63
C PRO A 135 20.25 10.12 -4.63
N TYR A 136 19.04 9.59 -4.42
CA TYR A 136 17.83 9.90 -5.18
C TYR A 136 16.69 10.25 -4.22
N LYS A 137 15.66 10.95 -4.72
CA LYS A 137 14.51 11.34 -3.90
C LYS A 137 13.46 10.25 -3.86
N ILE A 138 13.01 9.93 -2.65
CA ILE A 138 12.02 8.88 -2.37
C ILE A 138 10.76 9.56 -1.83
N ALA A 139 9.61 9.05 -2.18
CA ALA A 139 8.35 9.35 -1.49
C ALA A 139 7.85 8.07 -0.81
N ALA A 140 7.39 8.18 0.43
CA ALA A 140 7.05 7.01 1.24
C ALA A 140 5.89 7.28 2.19
N LYS A 141 5.24 6.19 2.66
CA LYS A 141 4.29 6.22 3.77
C LYS A 141 4.44 4.96 4.59
N SER A 142 4.61 5.13 5.89
CA SER A 142 4.61 4.03 6.85
C SER A 142 3.19 3.70 7.31
N GLY A 143 2.96 2.46 7.69
CA GLY A 143 1.70 1.97 8.25
C GLY A 143 1.92 0.97 9.38
N THR A 144 0.85 0.73 10.13
CA THR A 144 0.80 -0.30 11.16
C THR A 144 -0.54 -1.01 11.07
N ALA A 145 -0.52 -2.33 10.94
CA ALA A 145 -1.73 -3.15 11.00
C ALA A 145 -1.77 -3.92 12.32
N GLN A 146 -2.83 -3.71 13.08
CA GLN A 146 -3.03 -4.36 14.37
C GLN A 146 -3.38 -5.84 14.16
N VAL A 147 -2.74 -6.71 14.95
CA VAL A 147 -3.00 -8.16 14.93
C VAL A 147 -4.15 -8.52 15.88
N PHE A 148 -4.29 -7.79 16.98
CA PHE A 148 -5.38 -8.01 17.95
C PHE A 148 -5.88 -6.68 18.55
N GLY A 149 -7.14 -6.71 19.04
CA GLY A 149 -7.71 -5.56 19.74
C GLY A 149 -7.22 -5.46 21.18
N LEU A 150 -6.87 -4.25 21.60
CA LEU A 150 -6.58 -3.95 23.01
C LEU A 150 -7.88 -3.79 23.80
N LYS A 151 -7.88 -4.19 25.08
CA LYS A 151 -8.97 -3.87 25.98
C LYS A 151 -8.96 -2.38 26.34
N ALA A 152 -10.11 -1.88 26.79
CA ALA A 152 -10.19 -0.53 27.36
C ALA A 152 -9.15 -0.41 28.49
N ASN A 153 -8.33 0.62 28.46
CA ASN A 153 -7.24 0.89 29.41
C ASN A 153 -5.95 0.06 29.26
N GLU A 154 -5.83 -0.75 28.22
CA GLU A 154 -4.54 -1.39 27.89
C GLU A 154 -3.76 -0.52 26.89
N THR A 155 -2.46 -0.39 27.14
CA THR A 155 -1.53 0.28 26.20
C THR A 155 -0.72 -0.78 25.46
N TYR A 156 -0.64 -0.66 24.13
CA TYR A 156 0.18 -1.54 23.32
C TYR A 156 1.67 -1.45 23.71
N ASN A 157 2.29 -2.60 23.98
CA ASN A 157 3.72 -2.68 24.23
C ASN A 157 4.29 -3.94 23.57
N ALA A 158 4.96 -3.76 22.42
CA ALA A 158 5.54 -4.85 21.63
C ALA A 158 6.55 -5.72 22.40
N HIS A 159 7.18 -5.20 23.47
CA HIS A 159 8.14 -5.94 24.29
C HIS A 159 7.48 -6.85 25.34
N ARG A 160 6.19 -6.62 25.62
CA ARG A 160 5.43 -7.37 26.65
C ARG A 160 4.48 -8.40 26.09
N ILE A 161 4.35 -8.49 24.76
CA ILE A 161 3.48 -9.45 24.09
C ILE A 161 4.30 -10.45 23.29
N SER A 162 3.73 -11.64 23.06
CA SER A 162 4.38 -12.65 22.24
C SER A 162 4.58 -12.10 20.81
N GLU A 163 5.63 -12.54 20.15
CA GLU A 163 6.00 -12.08 18.81
C GLU A 163 4.83 -12.19 17.81
N ARG A 164 4.11 -13.32 17.83
CA ARG A 164 2.97 -13.58 16.96
C ARG A 164 1.78 -12.61 17.13
N LEU A 165 1.74 -11.84 18.21
CA LEU A 165 0.70 -10.85 18.50
C LEU A 165 1.18 -9.41 18.25
N ARG A 166 2.45 -9.24 17.87
CA ARG A 166 2.95 -7.89 17.53
C ARG A 166 2.30 -7.37 16.25
N ASP A 167 2.08 -6.06 16.22
CA ASP A 167 1.56 -5.39 15.03
C ASP A 167 2.45 -5.63 13.81
N HIS A 168 1.84 -5.79 12.65
CA HIS A 168 2.56 -5.75 11.39
C HIS A 168 3.01 -4.33 11.08
N LYS A 169 4.21 -4.19 10.54
CA LYS A 169 4.71 -2.91 10.02
C LYS A 169 4.65 -2.91 8.51
N LEU A 170 4.15 -1.81 7.98
CA LEU A 170 3.95 -1.63 6.55
C LEU A 170 4.71 -0.40 6.07
N MET A 171 5.13 -0.44 4.82
CA MET A 171 5.62 0.73 4.12
C MET A 171 5.30 0.62 2.63
N THR A 172 4.86 1.72 2.07
CA THR A 172 4.81 1.92 0.63
C THR A 172 5.77 3.04 0.25
N ALA A 173 6.45 2.89 -0.87
CA ALA A 173 7.38 3.90 -1.37
C ALA A 173 7.46 3.86 -2.89
N PHE A 174 7.84 4.99 -3.48
CA PHE A 174 8.21 5.07 -4.89
C PHE A 174 9.44 5.94 -5.09
N ALA A 175 10.16 5.68 -6.14
CA ALA A 175 11.39 6.37 -6.50
C ALA A 175 11.67 6.30 -8.02
N PRO A 176 12.41 7.28 -8.61
CA PRO A 176 12.66 8.62 -8.06
C PRO A 176 11.37 9.45 -7.96
N TYR A 177 11.32 10.41 -7.07
CA TYR A 177 10.09 11.22 -6.87
C TYR A 177 9.62 11.94 -8.14
N ASN A 178 10.54 12.61 -8.84
CA ASN A 178 10.20 13.42 -10.01
C ASN A 178 9.89 12.61 -11.28
N ASN A 179 10.33 11.35 -11.35
CA ASN A 179 10.09 10.46 -12.48
C ASN A 179 10.02 9.01 -11.97
N PRO A 180 8.93 8.60 -11.35
CA PRO A 180 8.81 7.30 -10.72
C PRO A 180 9.09 6.13 -11.67
N GLN A 181 10.06 5.29 -11.29
CA GLN A 181 10.46 4.08 -12.02
C GLN A 181 10.05 2.82 -11.27
N VAL A 182 9.94 2.91 -9.93
CA VAL A 182 9.61 1.79 -9.07
C VAL A 182 8.62 2.21 -7.99
N ALA A 183 7.67 1.32 -7.72
CA ALA A 183 6.75 1.39 -6.60
C ALA A 183 6.84 0.10 -5.80
N VAL A 184 6.97 0.21 -4.48
CA VAL A 184 7.10 -0.93 -3.56
C VAL A 184 6.07 -0.84 -2.46
N ALA A 185 5.37 -1.93 -2.21
CA ALA A 185 4.56 -2.14 -1.01
C ALA A 185 5.13 -3.31 -0.21
N MET A 186 5.41 -3.09 1.06
CA MET A 186 6.05 -4.06 1.93
C MET A 186 5.30 -4.21 3.25
N ILE A 187 5.20 -5.46 3.70
CA ILE A 187 4.71 -5.83 5.02
C ILE A 187 5.82 -6.59 5.75
N LEU A 188 6.13 -6.17 6.97
CA LEU A 188 6.93 -6.91 7.92
C LEU A 188 5.98 -7.47 8.98
N GLU A 189 5.64 -8.76 8.84
CA GLU A 189 4.73 -9.43 9.76
C GLU A 189 5.31 -9.44 11.17
N ASN A 190 4.46 -9.11 12.15
CA ASN A 190 4.80 -9.07 13.57
C ASN A 190 6.04 -8.22 13.90
N GLY A 191 6.35 -7.23 13.06
CA GLY A 191 7.52 -6.36 13.18
C GLY A 191 7.56 -5.51 14.45
N GLY A 192 6.43 -5.36 15.13
CA GLY A 192 6.35 -4.73 16.44
C GLY A 192 6.84 -3.29 16.47
N ALA A 193 7.73 -2.99 17.40
CA ALA A 193 8.43 -1.71 17.51
C ALA A 193 9.83 -1.83 16.89
N GLY A 194 10.22 -0.86 16.07
CA GLY A 194 11.58 -0.82 15.56
C GLY A 194 11.71 -0.26 14.15
N PRO A 195 12.96 -0.04 13.71
CA PRO A 195 13.27 0.62 12.45
C PRO A 195 13.27 -0.31 11.22
N ALA A 196 13.11 -1.63 11.40
CA ALA A 196 13.39 -2.63 10.38
C ALA A 196 12.70 -2.37 9.04
N VAL A 197 11.40 -1.99 9.04
CA VAL A 197 10.64 -1.76 7.81
C VAL A 197 11.25 -0.64 6.95
N GLY A 198 11.71 0.45 7.56
CA GLY A 198 12.34 1.57 6.83
C GLY A 198 13.72 1.21 6.30
N THR A 199 14.51 0.48 7.08
CA THR A 199 15.84 0.01 6.69
C THR A 199 15.77 -0.97 5.52
N ILE A 200 14.87 -1.96 5.59
CA ILE A 200 14.68 -2.94 4.52
C ILE A 200 14.16 -2.25 3.26
N MET A 201 13.17 -1.35 3.38
CA MET A 201 12.66 -0.59 2.24
C MET A 201 13.79 0.20 1.55
N ARG A 202 14.69 0.83 2.33
CA ARG A 202 15.83 1.55 1.79
C ARG A 202 16.76 0.60 1.01
N GLN A 203 17.09 -0.56 1.54
CA GLN A 203 17.94 -1.55 0.86
C GLN A 203 17.32 -2.05 -0.43
N ILE A 204 16.01 -2.33 -0.45
CA ILE A 204 15.28 -2.73 -1.66
C ILE A 204 15.38 -1.64 -2.73
N LEU A 205 15.11 -0.39 -2.36
CA LEU A 205 15.17 0.72 -3.30
C LEU A 205 16.60 0.98 -3.79
N ASP A 206 17.60 0.91 -2.92
CA ASP A 206 19.02 1.06 -3.31
C ASP A 206 19.44 -0.02 -4.31
N HIS A 207 19.09 -1.28 -4.05
CA HIS A 207 19.38 -2.38 -4.98
C HIS A 207 18.75 -2.14 -6.37
N ILE A 208 17.48 -1.72 -6.41
CA ILE A 208 16.79 -1.48 -7.69
C ILE A 208 17.33 -0.24 -8.41
N MET A 209 17.59 0.84 -7.68
CA MET A 209 17.96 2.13 -8.26
C MET A 209 19.45 2.27 -8.59
N LEU A 210 20.30 1.60 -7.85
CA LEU A 210 21.76 1.74 -7.95
C LEU A 210 22.43 0.49 -8.54
N GLY A 211 21.73 -0.65 -8.59
CA GLY A 211 22.29 -1.94 -9.01
C GLY A 211 23.18 -2.58 -7.94
N ASP A 212 23.81 -3.70 -8.29
CA ASP A 212 24.64 -4.51 -7.37
C ASP A 212 26.04 -3.90 -7.07
N ASN A 213 26.28 -2.63 -7.37
CA ASN A 213 27.57 -1.98 -7.22
C ASN A 213 27.79 -1.25 -5.88
N ASN A 214 27.05 -1.66 -4.82
CA ASN A 214 27.30 -1.20 -3.45
C ASN A 214 27.43 -2.36 -2.46
#